data_50cfc60bdb42112f9c43ce9a5c02765d
#
_entry.id   50cfc60bdb42112f9c43ce9a5c02765d
#
_cell.length_a   1.000
_cell.length_b   1.000
_cell.length_c   1.000
_cell.angle_alpha   90.00
_cell.angle_beta   90.00
_cell.angle_gamma   90.00
#
_symmetry.space_group_name_H-M   'P 1'
#
loop_
_entity.id
_entity.type
_entity.pdbx_description
1 polymer ?
#
loop_
_entity_poly.entity_id
_entity_poly.type
_entity_poly.pdbx_seq_one_letter_code
_entity_poly.pdbx_strand_id
1 'polypeptide(L)'
;MTCRQYEHKQFRHCERKSLRHCERSVAIHIFKSGLPRRSLRSLLAMTILFLITTILYSQPVTISYAGNDNYILTERTDLRRYDNNKYVGLTSREVKSFITPSYENGEKVYDGLFYVEQDTKHLAAAIDEGIHDAIVSVFKIDQQGNMSMLEDNGYPSFRSFPSFPKKEIKKGDTWEAKAERAVDPTGEGKITRMPIYIQYTYTGDQIFNQKEVYVIKALWATRYGYGIGVSYQDYDGDRELKSASGKHEATLYVEKETGAALLIRDNVNEEFIYTDGRKITYKGTISLFTDYPSGVEEDIILPAINRLIAESDIEYEKTDSGYMLIIRDLQFVANKAELLPDEKNRLDQIATLLKKVPKNQILIEGHTARVGDESDEMQLSLDRAHTIVNEMTNRGLSNSQFITKGSGGTKPLADNDTPEGRARNRRVEITILTRN
;
A
#
# COMPACT_ATOMS: atom_id res chain seq x y z
N MET A 1 -34.40 -26.29 -5.82
CA MET A 1 -34.84 -25.59 -7.05
C MET A 1 -35.99 -24.67 -6.69
N THR A 2 -35.96 -23.42 -7.22
CA THR A 2 -36.96 -22.36 -7.05
C THR A 2 -36.98 -21.62 -5.73
N CYS A 3 -36.15 -20.54 -5.64
CA CYS A 3 -36.52 -19.28 -4.97
C CYS A 3 -35.41 -18.20 -5.08
N ARG A 4 -34.87 -17.91 -6.27
CA ARG A 4 -33.86 -16.84 -6.45
C ARG A 4 -33.97 -16.01 -7.75
N GLN A 5 -35.11 -16.04 -8.43
CA GLN A 5 -35.27 -15.33 -9.71
C GLN A 5 -36.35 -14.22 -9.72
N TYR A 6 -36.98 -13.87 -8.60
CA TYR A 6 -38.07 -12.88 -8.59
C TYR A 6 -37.73 -11.48 -8.10
N GLU A 7 -36.58 -11.25 -7.47
CA GLU A 7 -36.27 -9.93 -6.89
C GLU A 7 -35.59 -8.92 -7.83
N HIS A 8 -35.04 -9.35 -8.98
CA HIS A 8 -34.30 -8.44 -9.86
C HIS A 8 -35.14 -7.66 -10.90
N LYS A 9 -36.47 -7.90 -11.00
CA LYS A 9 -37.34 -7.20 -11.98
C LYS A 9 -38.16 -6.05 -11.40
N GLN A 10 -38.32 -5.95 -10.09
CA GLN A 10 -39.11 -4.83 -9.49
C GLN A 10 -38.29 -3.56 -9.24
N PHE A 11 -37.00 -3.63 -9.10
CA PHE A 11 -36.18 -2.44 -8.83
C PHE A 11 -35.99 -1.50 -10.04
N ARG A 12 -36.08 -1.99 -11.25
CA ARG A 12 -35.92 -1.14 -12.46
C ARG A 12 -37.18 -0.39 -12.89
N HIS A 13 -38.33 -0.63 -12.27
CA HIS A 13 -39.58 0.05 -12.65
C HIS A 13 -39.93 1.25 -11.76
N CYS A 14 -39.31 1.36 -10.57
CA CYS A 14 -39.57 2.45 -9.64
C CYS A 14 -38.75 3.72 -9.94
N GLU A 15 -37.54 3.60 -10.47
CA GLU A 15 -36.69 4.78 -10.76
C GLU A 15 -37.16 5.61 -11.98
N ARG A 16 -37.88 4.99 -12.95
CA ARG A 16 -38.36 5.74 -14.11
C ARG A 16 -39.66 6.54 -13.88
N LYS A 17 -40.38 6.30 -12.79
CA LYS A 17 -41.60 7.06 -12.48
C LYS A 17 -41.34 8.27 -11.58
N SER A 18 -40.27 8.28 -10.80
CA SER A 18 -39.97 9.39 -9.90
C SER A 18 -39.38 10.60 -10.63
N LEU A 19 -38.58 10.38 -11.68
CA LEU A 19 -38.00 11.48 -12.48
C LEU A 19 -39.00 12.26 -13.33
N ARG A 20 -40.08 11.62 -13.79
CA ARG A 20 -41.09 12.32 -14.59
C ARG A 20 -42.09 13.14 -13.78
N HIS A 21 -42.17 12.92 -12.48
CA HIS A 21 -43.05 13.71 -11.59
C HIS A 21 -42.38 14.98 -11.09
N CYS A 22 -41.04 14.99 -10.97
CA CYS A 22 -40.28 16.16 -10.57
C CYS A 22 -40.22 17.24 -11.67
N GLU A 23 -40.11 16.84 -12.94
CA GLU A 23 -40.06 17.77 -14.06
C GLU A 23 -41.43 18.46 -14.34
N ARG A 24 -42.56 17.83 -14.01
CA ARG A 24 -43.89 18.46 -14.17
C ARG A 24 -44.24 19.45 -13.06
N SER A 25 -43.69 19.28 -11.87
CA SER A 25 -43.96 20.20 -10.72
C SER A 25 -43.23 21.53 -10.84
N VAL A 26 -42.03 21.56 -11.44
CA VAL A 26 -41.25 22.77 -11.65
C VAL A 26 -41.81 23.60 -12.79
N ALA A 27 -42.40 22.99 -13.84
CA ALA A 27 -42.97 23.73 -14.97
C ALA A 27 -44.30 24.44 -14.65
N ILE A 28 -45.08 23.98 -13.65
CA ILE A 28 -46.40 24.54 -13.32
C ILE A 28 -46.29 25.77 -12.39
N HIS A 29 -45.21 25.92 -11.63
CA HIS A 29 -45.06 27.09 -10.73
C HIS A 29 -44.52 28.36 -11.40
N ILE A 30 -43.90 28.25 -12.59
CA ILE A 30 -43.32 29.43 -13.30
C ILE A 30 -44.39 30.17 -14.14
N PHE A 31 -45.56 29.56 -14.44
CA PHE A 31 -46.59 30.14 -15.27
C PHE A 31 -47.63 31.00 -14.51
N LYS A 32 -47.55 31.16 -13.19
CA LYS A 32 -48.50 31.92 -12.38
C LYS A 32 -48.03 33.31 -11.91
N SER A 33 -46.80 33.69 -12.19
CA SER A 33 -46.33 35.07 -11.94
C SER A 33 -46.35 35.86 -13.25
N GLY A 34 -47.27 36.82 -13.37
CA GLY A 34 -47.49 37.64 -14.56
C GLY A 34 -46.33 38.60 -14.87
N LEU A 35 -45.20 38.10 -15.32
CA LEU A 35 -44.08 38.91 -15.84
C LEU A 35 -44.26 39.15 -17.35
N PRO A 36 -43.99 40.39 -17.83
CA PRO A 36 -44.20 40.74 -19.23
C PRO A 36 -43.24 39.98 -20.13
N ARG A 37 -43.77 39.50 -21.27
CA ARG A 37 -43.12 38.65 -22.26
C ARG A 37 -41.75 39.13 -22.76
N ARG A 38 -41.36 40.39 -22.55
CA ARG A 38 -40.04 40.94 -22.90
C ARG A 38 -38.94 40.58 -21.86
N SER A 39 -39.29 40.40 -20.58
CA SER A 39 -38.31 40.05 -19.55
C SER A 39 -37.94 38.56 -19.54
N LEU A 40 -38.86 37.69 -20.02
CA LEU A 40 -38.57 36.26 -20.12
C LEU A 40 -37.49 35.93 -21.17
N ARG A 41 -37.45 36.67 -22.29
CA ARG A 41 -36.41 36.46 -23.31
C ARG A 41 -35.03 36.92 -22.83
N SER A 42 -34.94 37.97 -22.04
CA SER A 42 -33.67 38.44 -21.47
C SER A 42 -33.20 37.53 -20.32
N LEU A 43 -34.11 37.03 -19.48
CA LEU A 43 -33.75 36.04 -18.45
C LEU A 43 -33.33 34.68 -19.05
N LEU A 44 -34.05 34.20 -20.08
CA LEU A 44 -33.65 32.99 -20.79
C LEU A 44 -32.30 33.16 -21.50
N ALA A 45 -32.04 34.32 -22.10
CA ALA A 45 -30.76 34.60 -22.73
C ALA A 45 -29.62 34.74 -21.70
N MET A 46 -29.88 35.35 -20.53
CA MET A 46 -28.90 35.39 -19.43
C MET A 46 -28.68 33.99 -18.81
N THR A 47 -29.71 33.17 -18.63
CA THR A 47 -29.56 31.81 -18.09
C THR A 47 -28.85 30.91 -19.09
N ILE A 48 -29.11 31.03 -20.39
CA ILE A 48 -28.39 30.32 -21.45
C ILE A 48 -26.95 30.86 -21.55
N LEU A 49 -26.71 32.16 -21.41
CA LEU A 49 -25.36 32.73 -21.39
C LEU A 49 -24.59 32.28 -20.13
N PHE A 50 -25.25 32.18 -18.97
CA PHE A 50 -24.64 31.63 -17.75
C PHE A 50 -24.40 30.09 -17.86
N LEU A 51 -25.29 29.34 -18.53
CA LEU A 51 -25.10 27.92 -18.83
C LEU A 51 -24.03 27.69 -19.91
N ILE A 52 -23.85 28.61 -20.84
CA ILE A 52 -22.80 28.53 -21.87
C ILE A 52 -21.45 28.99 -21.33
N THR A 53 -21.40 29.89 -20.35
CA THR A 53 -20.15 30.34 -19.70
C THR A 53 -19.64 29.39 -18.61
N THR A 54 -20.44 28.43 -18.20
CA THR A 54 -19.98 27.22 -17.48
C THR A 54 -19.57 26.09 -18.44
N ILE A 55 -19.10 26.40 -19.65
CA ILE A 55 -18.09 25.55 -20.27
C ILE A 55 -16.92 25.60 -19.31
N LEU A 56 -16.86 24.59 -18.46
CA LEU A 56 -15.82 24.31 -17.51
C LEU A 56 -14.46 24.35 -18.22
N TYR A 57 -13.89 25.53 -18.37
CA TYR A 57 -12.45 25.63 -18.52
C TYR A 57 -11.89 25.04 -17.23
N SER A 58 -11.48 23.77 -17.28
CA SER A 58 -10.69 23.18 -16.21
C SER A 58 -9.58 24.17 -15.92
N GLN A 59 -9.60 24.74 -14.71
CA GLN A 59 -8.52 25.65 -14.31
C GLN A 59 -7.22 24.88 -14.41
N PRO A 60 -6.15 25.53 -14.88
CA PRO A 60 -4.85 24.90 -14.89
C PRO A 60 -4.46 24.56 -13.45
N VAL A 61 -3.84 23.38 -13.27
CA VAL A 61 -3.38 22.90 -11.98
C VAL A 61 -1.90 22.56 -12.02
N THR A 62 -1.23 22.78 -10.91
CA THR A 62 0.14 22.30 -10.68
C THR A 62 0.07 21.14 -9.70
N ILE A 63 0.64 20.00 -10.07
CA ILE A 63 0.73 18.84 -9.18
C ILE A 63 2.15 18.79 -8.61
N SER A 64 2.26 18.68 -7.29
CA SER A 64 3.54 18.64 -6.59
C SER A 64 3.48 17.63 -5.46
N TYR A 65 4.50 16.81 -5.34
CA TYR A 65 4.66 15.88 -4.21
C TYR A 65 5.21 16.63 -2.99
N ALA A 66 4.49 16.53 -1.88
CA ALA A 66 4.85 17.23 -0.64
C ALA A 66 4.98 16.29 0.58
N GLY A 67 4.94 14.97 0.42
CA GLY A 67 4.87 13.97 1.48
C GLY A 67 5.69 14.31 2.73
N ASN A 68 5.04 14.65 3.83
CA ASN A 68 5.68 15.10 5.07
C ASN A 68 5.44 14.13 6.23
N ASP A 69 4.51 13.21 6.07
CA ASP A 69 4.06 12.31 7.13
C ASP A 69 4.53 10.89 6.89
N ASN A 70 4.58 10.10 7.95
CA ASN A 70 4.69 8.65 7.83
C ASN A 70 3.54 8.12 6.98
N TYR A 71 3.83 7.17 6.11
CA TYR A 71 2.81 6.54 5.30
C TYR A 71 3.09 5.05 5.12
N ILE A 72 2.01 4.32 4.81
CA ILE A 72 2.05 2.91 4.48
C ILE A 72 1.86 2.79 2.98
N LEU A 73 2.82 2.18 2.30
CA LEU A 73 2.69 1.79 0.90
C LEU A 73 2.41 0.29 0.85
N THR A 74 1.27 -0.09 0.28
CA THR A 74 0.94 -1.49 0.03
C THR A 74 0.95 -1.74 -1.46
N GLU A 75 1.84 -2.61 -1.93
CA GLU A 75 1.82 -3.12 -3.30
C GLU A 75 1.17 -4.50 -3.29
N ARG A 76 0.07 -4.65 -4.03
CA ARG A 76 -0.61 -5.93 -4.23
C ARG A 76 -0.54 -6.35 -5.67
N THR A 77 -0.02 -7.54 -5.90
CA THR A 77 0.18 -8.13 -7.22
C THR A 77 -0.71 -9.36 -7.35
N ASP A 78 -1.63 -9.35 -8.31
CA ASP A 78 -2.51 -10.48 -8.63
C ASP A 78 -2.32 -10.84 -10.11
N LEU A 79 -1.44 -11.79 -10.40
CA LEU A 79 -1.01 -12.12 -11.74
C LEU A 79 -1.21 -13.60 -12.06
N ARG A 80 -1.81 -13.88 -13.22
CA ARG A 80 -1.79 -15.22 -13.81
C ARG A 80 -0.45 -15.46 -14.46
N ARG A 81 0.24 -16.50 -14.04
CA ARG A 81 1.52 -16.91 -14.59
C ARG A 81 1.34 -17.98 -15.66
N TYR A 82 2.08 -17.82 -16.75
CA TYR A 82 2.18 -18.78 -17.85
C TYR A 82 3.66 -19.07 -18.09
N ASP A 83 4.04 -20.35 -18.06
CA ASP A 83 5.38 -20.80 -18.39
C ASP A 83 5.33 -21.46 -19.78
N ASN A 84 6.11 -20.96 -20.74
CA ASN A 84 6.09 -21.40 -22.15
C ASN A 84 4.66 -21.45 -22.75
N ASN A 85 3.85 -20.41 -22.49
CA ASN A 85 2.45 -20.27 -22.89
C ASN A 85 1.46 -21.20 -22.17
N LYS A 86 1.89 -22.06 -21.26
CA LYS A 86 1.03 -22.92 -20.45
C LYS A 86 0.70 -22.23 -19.14
N TYR A 87 -0.60 -22.11 -18.81
CA TYR A 87 -1.03 -21.59 -17.50
C TYR A 87 -0.54 -22.50 -16.38
N VAL A 88 0.14 -21.93 -15.39
CA VAL A 88 0.70 -22.67 -14.25
C VAL A 88 0.10 -22.27 -12.91
N GLY A 89 -0.51 -21.10 -12.78
CA GLY A 89 -1.15 -20.69 -11.55
C GLY A 89 -1.40 -19.18 -11.43
N LEU A 90 -1.92 -18.79 -10.27
CA LEU A 90 -2.06 -17.41 -9.83
C LEU A 90 -0.93 -17.12 -8.85
N THR A 91 -0.18 -16.05 -9.11
CA THR A 91 0.76 -15.47 -8.16
C THR A 91 0.09 -14.26 -7.52
N SER A 92 -0.12 -14.33 -6.22
CA SER A 92 -0.58 -13.21 -5.39
C SER A 92 0.56 -12.84 -4.45
N ARG A 93 0.94 -11.58 -4.45
CA ARG A 93 2.00 -11.06 -3.59
C ARG A 93 1.54 -9.74 -3.00
N GLU A 94 1.74 -9.59 -1.72
CA GLU A 94 1.54 -8.33 -1.02
C GLU A 94 2.86 -7.86 -0.42
N VAL A 95 3.23 -6.61 -0.69
CA VAL A 95 4.35 -5.94 -0.04
C VAL A 95 3.78 -4.78 0.75
N LYS A 96 3.87 -4.83 2.05
CA LYS A 96 3.55 -3.71 2.94
C LYS A 96 4.83 -3.01 3.34
N SER A 97 4.84 -1.69 3.32
CA SER A 97 5.97 -0.93 3.81
C SER A 97 5.51 0.19 4.71
N PHE A 98 6.28 0.45 5.74
CA PHE A 98 6.15 1.63 6.56
C PHE A 98 7.28 2.58 6.20
N ILE A 99 6.94 3.80 5.80
CA ILE A 99 7.89 4.78 5.27
C ILE A 99 7.86 6.01 6.16
N THR A 100 9.03 6.34 6.71
CA THR A 100 9.23 7.45 7.64
C THR A 100 10.08 8.53 6.97
N PRO A 101 9.57 9.76 6.80
CA PRO A 101 10.37 10.88 6.38
C PRO A 101 11.28 11.36 7.52
N SER A 102 12.52 11.60 7.21
CA SER A 102 13.53 12.21 8.09
C SER A 102 14.23 13.35 7.37
N TYR A 103 15.09 14.10 8.06
CA TYR A 103 15.87 15.17 7.46
C TYR A 103 17.35 14.95 7.73
N GLU A 104 18.11 14.76 6.66
CA GLU A 104 19.56 14.66 6.70
C GLU A 104 20.18 15.85 5.96
N ASN A 105 21.04 16.60 6.66
CA ASN A 105 21.70 17.79 6.10
C ASN A 105 20.73 18.82 5.46
N GLY A 106 19.49 18.90 5.95
CA GLY A 106 18.45 19.79 5.42
C GLY A 106 17.69 19.26 4.21
N GLU A 107 18.00 18.06 3.73
CA GLU A 107 17.27 17.36 2.68
C GLU A 107 16.36 16.29 3.28
N LYS A 108 15.15 16.16 2.69
CA LYS A 108 14.20 15.14 3.11
C LYS A 108 14.61 13.78 2.57
N VAL A 109 14.72 12.81 3.46
CA VAL A 109 15.06 11.42 3.20
C VAL A 109 13.89 10.55 3.69
N TYR A 110 13.61 9.47 3.01
CA TYR A 110 12.57 8.51 3.37
C TYR A 110 13.22 7.17 3.71
N ASP A 111 13.00 6.72 4.94
CA ASP A 111 13.40 5.41 5.43
C ASP A 111 12.24 4.44 5.25
N GLY A 112 12.39 3.44 4.39
CA GLY A 112 11.37 2.45 4.09
C GLY A 112 11.74 1.06 4.62
N LEU A 113 10.81 0.45 5.36
CA LEU A 113 10.86 -0.95 5.76
C LEU A 113 9.82 -1.72 4.95
N PHE A 114 10.25 -2.61 4.07
CA PHE A 114 9.40 -3.36 3.15
C PHE A 114 9.25 -4.80 3.61
N TYR A 115 8.02 -5.21 3.90
CA TYR A 115 7.64 -6.55 4.33
C TYR A 115 6.98 -7.26 3.15
N VAL A 116 7.61 -8.31 2.66
CA VAL A 116 7.15 -9.07 1.49
C VAL A 116 6.41 -10.32 1.96
N GLU A 117 5.12 -10.39 1.66
CA GLU A 117 4.28 -11.58 1.84
C GLU A 117 3.91 -12.12 0.47
N GLN A 118 4.30 -13.35 0.17
CA GLN A 118 4.01 -13.98 -1.11
C GLN A 118 3.17 -15.23 -0.89
N ASP A 119 1.96 -15.24 -1.46
CA ASP A 119 1.09 -16.40 -1.56
C ASP A 119 1.05 -16.85 -3.02
N THR A 120 1.69 -17.97 -3.34
CA THR A 120 1.67 -18.55 -4.68
C THR A 120 0.72 -19.75 -4.70
N LYS A 121 -0.48 -19.55 -5.26
CA LYS A 121 -1.44 -20.64 -5.46
C LYS A 121 -1.13 -21.40 -6.74
N HIS A 122 -0.31 -22.45 -6.63
CA HIS A 122 -0.20 -23.49 -7.65
C HIS A 122 -1.45 -24.39 -7.61
N LEU A 123 -1.80 -25.01 -8.77
CA LEU A 123 -2.96 -25.90 -8.95
C LEU A 123 -3.11 -27.02 -7.89
N ALA A 124 -2.11 -27.27 -7.04
CA ALA A 124 -2.08 -28.40 -6.11
C ALA A 124 -1.69 -28.05 -4.66
N ALA A 125 -1.12 -26.88 -4.36
CA ALA A 125 -0.78 -26.49 -2.98
C ALA A 125 -0.66 -24.95 -2.88
N ALA A 126 -1.16 -24.36 -1.81
CA ALA A 126 -0.79 -23.03 -1.38
C ALA A 126 0.51 -23.17 -0.57
N ILE A 127 1.55 -22.46 -0.96
CA ILE A 127 2.76 -22.28 -0.15
C ILE A 127 2.62 -20.87 0.42
N ASP A 128 2.38 -20.79 1.72
CA ASP A 128 2.40 -19.55 2.48
C ASP A 128 3.84 -19.36 2.96
N GLU A 129 4.57 -18.48 2.29
CA GLU A 129 5.90 -18.05 2.73
C GLU A 129 5.69 -16.76 3.52
N GLY A 130 5.67 -16.86 4.84
CA GLY A 130 5.58 -15.70 5.73
C GLY A 130 6.76 -14.74 5.56
N ILE A 131 6.62 -13.54 6.14
CA ILE A 131 7.67 -12.51 6.12
C ILE A 131 8.81 -12.93 7.04
N HIS A 132 9.98 -13.21 6.46
CA HIS A 132 11.16 -13.57 7.24
C HIS A 132 12.01 -12.36 7.64
N ASP A 133 12.04 -11.30 6.82
CA ASP A 133 12.82 -10.10 7.11
C ASP A 133 12.17 -8.83 6.53
N ALA A 134 12.57 -7.68 7.07
CA ALA A 134 12.22 -6.39 6.51
C ALA A 134 13.35 -5.91 5.60
N ILE A 135 13.01 -5.65 4.34
CA ILE A 135 13.95 -5.11 3.38
C ILE A 135 14.02 -3.61 3.58
N VAL A 136 15.19 -3.11 4.00
CA VAL A 136 15.45 -1.69 4.19
C VAL A 136 15.71 -1.05 2.83
N SER A 137 15.13 0.11 2.58
CA SER A 137 15.49 0.96 1.43
C SER A 137 15.40 2.42 1.84
N VAL A 138 16.39 3.20 1.44
CA VAL A 138 16.48 4.63 1.76
C VAL A 138 16.49 5.43 0.46
N PHE A 139 15.65 6.46 0.37
CA PHE A 139 15.49 7.22 -0.86
C PHE A 139 15.05 8.67 -0.62
N LYS A 140 15.20 9.49 -1.66
CA LYS A 140 14.66 10.86 -1.73
C LYS A 140 13.60 10.94 -2.81
N ILE A 141 12.60 11.81 -2.60
CA ILE A 141 11.58 12.13 -3.60
C ILE A 141 11.52 13.65 -3.74
N ASP A 142 11.66 14.15 -4.97
CA ASP A 142 11.53 15.58 -5.25
C ASP A 142 10.06 16.00 -5.45
N GLN A 143 9.83 17.31 -5.59
CA GLN A 143 8.49 17.86 -5.80
C GLN A 143 7.80 17.35 -7.08
N GLN A 144 8.54 16.86 -8.05
CA GLN A 144 8.00 16.26 -9.26
C GLN A 144 7.75 14.75 -9.11
N GLY A 145 8.00 14.16 -7.94
CA GLY A 145 7.85 12.74 -7.70
C GLY A 145 9.03 11.89 -8.21
N ASN A 146 10.13 12.51 -8.64
CA ASN A 146 11.31 11.75 -9.03
C ASN A 146 12.00 11.20 -7.79
N MET A 147 12.31 9.92 -7.83
CA MET A 147 12.94 9.20 -6.73
C MET A 147 14.42 8.97 -7.00
N SER A 148 15.24 9.16 -5.99
CA SER A 148 16.67 8.84 -5.99
C SER A 148 16.97 7.89 -4.84
N MET A 149 17.45 6.69 -5.14
CA MET A 149 17.80 5.69 -4.14
C MET A 149 19.13 6.05 -3.48
N LEU A 150 19.19 5.98 -2.16
CA LEU A 150 20.41 6.08 -1.35
C LEU A 150 20.85 4.68 -0.90
N GLU A 151 19.91 3.85 -0.47
CA GLU A 151 20.09 2.43 -0.22
C GLU A 151 19.05 1.66 -1.02
N ASP A 152 19.49 0.76 -1.90
CA ASP A 152 18.65 0.10 -2.88
C ASP A 152 18.69 -1.42 -2.75
N ASN A 153 17.63 -1.97 -2.16
CA ASN A 153 17.45 -3.41 -1.99
C ASN A 153 16.25 -3.94 -2.80
N GLY A 154 15.89 -3.26 -3.92
CA GLY A 154 14.86 -3.69 -4.85
C GLY A 154 13.48 -3.08 -4.60
N TYR A 155 13.29 -2.35 -3.52
CA TYR A 155 12.04 -1.70 -3.17
C TYR A 155 12.20 -0.18 -2.99
N PRO A 156 11.12 0.59 -3.28
CA PRO A 156 9.86 0.17 -3.90
C PRO A 156 10.09 -0.36 -5.33
N SER A 157 9.17 -1.22 -5.81
CA SER A 157 9.27 -1.82 -7.15
C SER A 157 9.08 -0.82 -8.27
N PHE A 158 8.27 0.21 -8.06
CA PHE A 158 8.10 1.36 -8.95
C PHE A 158 8.82 2.57 -8.38
N ARG A 159 9.68 3.19 -9.18
CA ARG A 159 10.50 4.35 -8.80
C ARG A 159 10.26 5.50 -9.74
N SER A 160 10.20 6.72 -9.20
CA SER A 160 9.79 7.91 -9.96
C SER A 160 8.42 7.71 -10.64
N PHE A 161 7.47 7.08 -9.93
CA PHE A 161 6.13 6.79 -10.42
C PHE A 161 5.08 7.03 -9.33
N PRO A 162 4.18 8.01 -9.50
CA PRO A 162 4.09 8.93 -10.64
C PRO A 162 5.13 10.04 -10.62
N SER A 163 5.38 10.63 -11.81
CA SER A 163 6.15 11.86 -11.94
C SER A 163 5.29 12.96 -12.57
N PHE A 164 5.47 14.19 -12.10
CA PHE A 164 4.65 15.35 -12.47
C PHE A 164 5.42 16.38 -13.28
N PRO A 165 4.77 17.09 -14.22
CA PRO A 165 5.42 18.16 -14.97
C PRO A 165 5.59 19.41 -14.09
N LYS A 166 6.67 20.18 -14.31
CA LYS A 166 6.90 21.46 -13.64
C LYS A 166 5.91 22.56 -14.06
N LYS A 167 5.24 22.40 -15.18
CA LYS A 167 4.28 23.36 -15.74
C LYS A 167 2.86 23.03 -15.28
N GLU A 168 2.02 24.05 -15.30
CA GLU A 168 0.57 23.87 -15.15
C GLU A 168 0.00 22.99 -16.26
N ILE A 169 -0.96 22.17 -15.92
CA ILE A 169 -1.68 21.28 -16.83
C ILE A 169 -3.19 21.47 -16.72
N LYS A 170 -3.90 21.17 -17.79
CA LYS A 170 -5.36 21.17 -17.87
C LYS A 170 -5.87 19.77 -18.18
N LYS A 171 -7.12 19.54 -17.91
CA LYS A 171 -7.78 18.27 -18.29
C LYS A 171 -7.58 17.96 -19.77
N GLY A 172 -7.05 16.79 -20.08
CA GLY A 172 -6.70 16.33 -21.41
C GLY A 172 -5.23 16.51 -21.77
N ASP A 173 -4.47 17.29 -21.00
CA ASP A 173 -3.03 17.47 -21.24
C ASP A 173 -2.28 16.17 -20.97
N THR A 174 -1.20 16.01 -21.74
CA THR A 174 -0.29 14.86 -21.65
C THR A 174 1.12 15.31 -21.35
N TRP A 175 1.88 14.45 -20.68
CA TRP A 175 3.33 14.59 -20.50
C TRP A 175 3.98 13.22 -20.47
N GLU A 176 5.28 13.21 -20.66
CA GLU A 176 6.10 12.01 -20.59
C GLU A 176 7.13 12.15 -19.46
N ALA A 177 7.41 11.05 -18.78
CA ALA A 177 8.49 10.98 -17.82
C ALA A 177 9.18 9.62 -17.84
N LYS A 178 10.45 9.63 -17.47
CA LYS A 178 11.25 8.42 -17.25
C LYS A 178 10.99 7.95 -15.82
N ALA A 179 10.78 6.65 -15.66
CA ALA A 179 10.68 5.98 -14.38
C ALA A 179 11.50 4.68 -14.42
N GLU A 180 11.52 3.94 -13.33
CA GLU A 180 12.18 2.65 -13.24
C GLU A 180 11.29 1.65 -12.57
N ARG A 181 11.41 0.40 -12.96
CA ARG A 181 10.76 -0.73 -12.33
C ARG A 181 11.75 -1.81 -11.95
N ALA A 182 11.72 -2.24 -10.69
CA ALA A 182 12.48 -3.37 -10.19
C ALA A 182 11.60 -4.63 -10.26
N VAL A 183 12.07 -5.65 -10.96
CA VAL A 183 11.32 -6.89 -11.18
C VAL A 183 12.15 -8.12 -10.84
N ASP A 184 11.49 -9.12 -10.29
CA ASP A 184 12.01 -10.48 -10.09
C ASP A 184 10.97 -11.47 -10.63
N PRO A 185 11.06 -11.82 -11.95
CA PRO A 185 10.05 -12.67 -12.56
C PRO A 185 10.08 -14.13 -12.10
N THR A 186 11.18 -14.58 -11.51
CA THR A 186 11.31 -15.96 -10.98
C THR A 186 10.90 -16.06 -9.53
N GLY A 187 11.03 -14.99 -8.75
CA GLY A 187 10.89 -15.02 -7.30
C GLY A 187 12.12 -15.53 -6.57
N GLU A 188 13.30 -15.55 -7.22
CA GLU A 188 14.56 -16.08 -6.67
C GLU A 188 15.43 -15.00 -6.00
N GLY A 189 14.91 -13.79 -5.82
CA GLY A 189 15.67 -12.65 -5.27
C GLY A 189 16.60 -11.97 -6.27
N LYS A 190 16.51 -12.33 -7.56
CA LYS A 190 17.34 -11.74 -8.64
C LYS A 190 16.64 -10.52 -9.25
N ILE A 191 16.80 -9.37 -8.62
CA ILE A 191 16.11 -8.14 -9.01
C ILE A 191 16.77 -7.51 -10.21
N THR A 192 16.00 -7.28 -11.28
CA THR A 192 16.43 -6.53 -12.47
C THR A 192 15.74 -5.18 -12.53
N ARG A 193 16.52 -4.10 -12.69
CA ARG A 193 16.02 -2.72 -12.81
C ARG A 193 15.84 -2.38 -14.29
N MET A 194 14.61 -1.99 -14.64
CA MET A 194 14.23 -1.70 -16.02
C MET A 194 13.77 -0.25 -16.15
N PRO A 195 14.40 0.55 -17.01
CA PRO A 195 13.89 1.88 -17.32
C PRO A 195 12.55 1.75 -18.06
N ILE A 196 11.59 2.55 -17.67
CA ILE A 196 10.29 2.67 -18.33
C ILE A 196 10.03 4.13 -18.69
N TYR A 197 9.38 4.35 -19.85
CA TYR A 197 8.99 5.67 -20.33
C TYR A 197 7.47 5.72 -20.36
N ILE A 198 6.91 6.61 -19.56
CA ILE A 198 5.49 6.63 -19.25
C ILE A 198 4.87 7.86 -19.88
N GLN A 199 3.81 7.68 -20.65
CA GLN A 199 2.94 8.74 -21.09
C GLN A 199 1.78 8.88 -20.11
N TYR A 200 1.66 10.05 -19.50
CA TYR A 200 0.58 10.42 -18.59
C TYR A 200 -0.46 11.28 -19.29
N THR A 201 -1.71 11.17 -18.86
CA THR A 201 -2.83 12.03 -19.29
C THR A 201 -3.65 12.44 -18.08
N TYR A 202 -3.78 13.72 -17.81
CA TYR A 202 -4.68 14.23 -16.78
C TYR A 202 -6.13 14.16 -17.27
N THR A 203 -6.97 13.35 -16.62
CA THR A 203 -8.35 13.11 -17.06
C THR A 203 -9.39 13.94 -16.30
N GLY A 204 -9.00 14.61 -15.22
CA GLY A 204 -9.84 15.49 -14.41
C GLY A 204 -9.83 15.13 -12.93
N ASP A 205 -10.73 15.75 -12.17
CA ASP A 205 -10.81 15.62 -10.73
C ASP A 205 -11.93 14.67 -10.31
N GLN A 206 -11.74 14.04 -9.15
CA GLN A 206 -12.76 13.19 -8.51
C GLN A 206 -12.66 13.32 -6.98
N ILE A 207 -13.66 12.76 -6.29
CA ILE A 207 -13.60 12.45 -4.86
C ILE A 207 -13.30 10.95 -4.73
N PHE A 208 -12.23 10.61 -4.04
CA PHE A 208 -11.84 9.25 -3.73
C PHE A 208 -11.57 9.13 -2.22
N ASN A 209 -12.25 8.21 -1.54
CA ASN A 209 -12.16 8.04 -0.08
C ASN A 209 -12.27 9.37 0.70
N GLN A 210 -13.26 10.22 0.33
CA GLN A 210 -13.53 11.54 0.93
C GLN A 210 -12.43 12.60 0.68
N LYS A 211 -11.43 12.31 -0.14
CA LYS A 211 -10.36 13.22 -0.53
C LYS A 211 -10.53 13.70 -1.96
N GLU A 212 -10.18 14.95 -2.23
CA GLU A 212 -10.09 15.46 -3.60
C GLU A 212 -8.84 14.92 -4.28
N VAL A 213 -9.00 14.35 -5.48
CA VAL A 213 -7.92 13.74 -6.23
C VAL A 213 -7.89 14.20 -7.69
N TYR A 214 -6.68 14.28 -8.24
CA TYR A 214 -6.45 14.27 -9.67
C TYR A 214 -6.49 12.84 -10.19
N VAL A 215 -7.25 12.58 -11.27
CA VAL A 215 -7.26 11.27 -11.94
C VAL A 215 -6.35 11.35 -13.16
N ILE A 216 -5.33 10.51 -13.15
CA ILE A 216 -4.30 10.47 -14.19
C ILE A 216 -4.27 9.07 -14.79
N LYS A 217 -4.27 8.97 -16.12
CA LYS A 217 -3.98 7.73 -16.83
C LYS A 217 -2.50 7.70 -17.17
N ALA A 218 -1.90 6.53 -17.05
CA ALA A 218 -0.51 6.28 -17.41
C ALA A 218 -0.43 5.06 -18.32
N LEU A 219 0.30 5.20 -19.42
CA LEU A 219 0.51 4.15 -20.41
C LEU A 219 2.01 3.98 -20.65
N TRP A 220 2.49 2.74 -20.66
CA TRP A 220 3.85 2.44 -21.04
C TRP A 220 4.00 1.04 -21.61
N ALA A 221 5.11 0.82 -22.30
CA ALA A 221 5.53 -0.49 -22.73
C ALA A 221 6.83 -0.88 -22.00
N THR A 222 6.87 -2.07 -21.42
CA THR A 222 8.12 -2.67 -20.99
C THR A 222 8.93 -3.05 -22.22
N ARG A 223 10.17 -2.57 -22.31
CA ARG A 223 11.13 -2.91 -23.36
C ARG A 223 12.52 -3.02 -22.74
N TYR A 224 12.92 -4.22 -22.46
CA TYR A 224 14.21 -4.51 -21.91
C TYR A 224 14.87 -5.60 -22.76
N GLY A 225 16.15 -5.48 -23.01
CA GLY A 225 16.91 -6.49 -23.71
C GLY A 225 18.38 -6.37 -23.37
N TYR A 226 19.05 -7.49 -23.26
CA TYR A 226 20.48 -7.53 -23.05
C TYR A 226 21.21 -6.74 -24.15
N GLY A 227 21.97 -5.74 -23.75
CA GLY A 227 22.68 -4.84 -24.71
C GLY A 227 21.81 -3.72 -25.28
N ILE A 228 20.53 -3.60 -24.98
CA ILE A 228 19.68 -2.47 -25.39
C ILE A 228 19.59 -1.46 -24.24
N GLY A 229 20.38 -0.38 -24.35
CA GLY A 229 20.32 0.74 -23.40
C GLY A 229 21.03 0.53 -22.05
N VAL A 230 21.64 -0.64 -21.83
CA VAL A 230 22.43 -0.96 -20.62
C VAL A 230 23.84 -1.36 -21.04
N SER A 231 24.84 -0.69 -20.47
CA SER A 231 26.24 -1.12 -20.64
C SER A 231 26.45 -2.45 -19.92
N TYR A 232 27.22 -3.36 -20.54
CA TYR A 232 27.57 -4.65 -19.91
C TYR A 232 28.28 -4.50 -18.56
N GLN A 233 28.90 -3.35 -18.31
CA GLN A 233 29.62 -3.04 -17.07
C GLN A 233 28.70 -2.57 -15.95
N ASP A 234 27.49 -2.07 -16.28
CA ASP A 234 26.51 -1.53 -15.31
C ASP A 234 25.35 -2.49 -15.05
N TYR A 235 25.50 -3.76 -15.46
CA TYR A 235 24.44 -4.75 -15.35
C TYR A 235 24.43 -5.39 -13.95
N ASP A 236 23.47 -5.03 -13.13
CA ASP A 236 23.29 -5.55 -11.75
C ASP A 236 22.01 -6.43 -11.59
N GLY A 237 21.43 -6.90 -12.68
CA GLY A 237 20.22 -7.71 -12.67
C GLY A 237 20.46 -9.20 -12.92
N ASP A 238 19.36 -9.92 -13.17
CA ASP A 238 19.37 -11.32 -13.53
C ASP A 238 20.05 -11.51 -14.91
N ARG A 239 21.26 -12.06 -14.91
CA ARG A 239 22.04 -12.28 -16.15
C ARG A 239 21.44 -13.33 -17.07
N GLU A 240 20.53 -14.15 -16.56
CA GLU A 240 19.79 -15.13 -17.36
C GLU A 240 18.60 -14.51 -18.07
N LEU A 241 18.12 -13.33 -17.63
CA LEU A 241 17.05 -12.61 -18.30
C LEU A 241 17.54 -11.97 -19.60
N LYS A 242 17.16 -12.56 -20.73
CA LYS A 242 17.53 -12.11 -22.06
C LYS A 242 16.75 -10.88 -22.50
N SER A 243 15.43 -10.86 -22.29
CA SER A 243 14.57 -9.74 -22.66
C SER A 243 13.27 -9.73 -21.89
N ALA A 244 12.69 -8.54 -21.74
CA ALA A 244 11.33 -8.36 -21.28
C ALA A 244 10.57 -7.43 -22.24
N SER A 245 9.29 -7.74 -22.45
CA SER A 245 8.38 -6.92 -23.24
C SER A 245 6.99 -6.96 -22.65
N GLY A 246 6.26 -5.86 -22.73
CA GLY A 246 4.92 -5.82 -22.16
C GLY A 246 4.20 -4.51 -22.40
N LYS A 247 2.94 -4.50 -21.98
CA LYS A 247 2.07 -3.34 -22.01
C LYS A 247 1.44 -3.15 -20.65
N HIS A 248 1.41 -1.91 -20.21
CA HIS A 248 0.81 -1.45 -18.98
C HIS A 248 -0.19 -0.33 -19.24
N GLU A 249 -1.28 -0.34 -18.51
CA GLU A 249 -2.30 0.70 -18.51
C GLU A 249 -2.76 0.93 -17.07
N ALA A 250 -2.32 2.06 -16.49
CA ALA A 250 -2.62 2.39 -15.12
C ALA A 250 -3.59 3.58 -15.00
N THR A 251 -4.38 3.55 -13.92
CA THR A 251 -5.16 4.69 -13.44
C THR A 251 -4.66 5.06 -12.04
N LEU A 252 -4.34 6.34 -11.87
CA LEU A 252 -3.80 6.90 -10.65
C LEU A 252 -4.79 7.90 -10.05
N TYR A 253 -4.98 7.82 -8.74
CA TYR A 253 -5.77 8.75 -7.92
C TYR A 253 -4.80 9.50 -7.03
N VAL A 254 -4.42 10.70 -7.45
CA VAL A 254 -3.40 11.53 -6.80
C VAL A 254 -4.07 12.57 -5.93
N GLU A 255 -3.80 12.55 -4.63
CA GLU A 255 -4.36 13.51 -3.68
C GLU A 255 -3.91 14.93 -3.99
N LYS A 256 -4.83 15.89 -4.00
CA LYS A 256 -4.53 17.26 -4.35
C LYS A 256 -3.66 17.96 -3.32
N GLU A 257 -3.83 17.64 -2.05
CA GLU A 257 -3.12 18.27 -0.94
C GLU A 257 -1.65 17.89 -0.88
N THR A 258 -1.35 16.60 -1.05
CA THR A 258 0.00 16.06 -0.85
C THR A 258 0.72 15.67 -2.14
N GLY A 259 -0.01 15.53 -3.25
CA GLY A 259 0.53 14.96 -4.49
C GLY A 259 0.83 13.45 -4.40
N ALA A 260 0.45 12.80 -3.31
CA ALA A 260 0.65 11.36 -3.17
C ALA A 260 -0.40 10.57 -3.96
N ALA A 261 0.00 9.50 -4.60
CA ALA A 261 -0.92 8.59 -5.26
C ALA A 261 -1.59 7.68 -4.23
N LEU A 262 -2.83 7.97 -3.84
CA LEU A 262 -3.60 7.16 -2.89
C LEU A 262 -3.92 5.77 -3.43
N LEU A 263 -4.12 5.65 -4.72
CA LEU A 263 -4.30 4.38 -5.43
C LEU A 263 -3.69 4.48 -6.82
N ILE A 264 -2.91 3.49 -7.17
CA ILE A 264 -2.51 3.19 -8.55
C ILE A 264 -3.02 1.81 -8.87
N ARG A 265 -3.73 1.66 -9.98
CA ARG A 265 -4.18 0.37 -10.48
C ARG A 265 -3.69 0.17 -11.89
N ASP A 266 -2.75 -0.76 -12.06
CA ASP A 266 -2.07 -1.08 -13.30
C ASP A 266 -2.54 -2.43 -13.85
N ASN A 267 -2.99 -2.44 -15.10
CA ASN A 267 -3.29 -3.65 -15.85
C ASN A 267 -2.05 -4.09 -16.62
N VAL A 268 -1.57 -5.29 -16.31
CA VAL A 268 -0.27 -5.81 -16.75
C VAL A 268 -0.45 -6.94 -17.75
N ASN A 269 0.35 -6.90 -18.81
CA ASN A 269 0.59 -8.04 -19.70
C ASN A 269 2.07 -8.00 -20.10
N GLU A 270 2.89 -8.79 -19.40
CA GLU A 270 4.35 -8.81 -19.58
C GLU A 270 4.87 -10.22 -19.88
N GLU A 271 5.92 -10.27 -20.66
CA GLU A 271 6.63 -11.47 -21.07
C GLU A 271 8.13 -11.30 -20.79
N PHE A 272 8.72 -12.30 -20.15
CA PHE A 272 10.13 -12.39 -19.81
C PHE A 272 10.72 -13.62 -20.49
N ILE A 273 11.80 -13.42 -21.26
CA ILE A 273 12.49 -14.48 -22.01
C ILE A 273 13.88 -14.63 -21.43
N TYR A 274 14.24 -15.87 -21.09
CA TYR A 274 15.53 -16.24 -20.52
C TYR A 274 16.50 -16.77 -21.57
N THR A 275 17.77 -16.82 -21.24
CA THR A 275 18.85 -17.28 -22.15
C THR A 275 18.74 -18.75 -22.50
N ASP A 276 18.16 -19.57 -21.62
CA ASP A 276 17.83 -20.99 -21.85
C ASP A 276 16.60 -21.24 -22.73
N GLY A 277 15.93 -20.16 -23.17
CA GLY A 277 14.71 -20.18 -23.95
C GLY A 277 13.43 -20.27 -23.13
N ARG A 278 13.50 -20.37 -21.82
CA ARG A 278 12.34 -20.32 -20.92
C ARG A 278 11.63 -18.97 -21.07
N LYS A 279 10.30 -19.02 -21.08
CA LYS A 279 9.44 -17.87 -21.22
C LYS A 279 8.42 -17.82 -20.10
N ILE A 280 8.40 -16.72 -19.36
CA ILE A 280 7.43 -16.46 -18.31
C ILE A 280 6.54 -15.30 -18.76
N THR A 281 5.23 -15.46 -18.70
CA THR A 281 4.26 -14.41 -19.01
C THR A 281 3.36 -14.17 -17.82
N TYR A 282 3.22 -12.90 -17.44
CA TYR A 282 2.32 -12.44 -16.39
C TYR A 282 1.19 -11.59 -16.96
N LYS A 283 -0.06 -11.87 -16.52
CA LYS A 283 -1.25 -11.11 -16.90
C LYS A 283 -2.15 -10.89 -15.70
N GLY A 284 -2.48 -9.65 -15.42
CA GLY A 284 -3.38 -9.32 -14.31
C GLY A 284 -3.27 -7.90 -13.85
N THR A 285 -3.22 -7.68 -12.56
CA THR A 285 -3.26 -6.34 -11.96
C THR A 285 -2.17 -6.19 -10.91
N ILE A 286 -1.50 -5.03 -10.92
CA ILE A 286 -0.68 -4.53 -9.82
C ILE A 286 -1.39 -3.31 -9.26
N SER A 287 -1.61 -3.28 -7.94
CA SER A 287 -2.24 -2.16 -7.26
C SER A 287 -1.32 -1.64 -6.17
N LEU A 288 -1.10 -0.33 -6.13
CA LEU A 288 -0.35 0.33 -5.06
C LEU A 288 -1.32 1.23 -4.29
N PHE A 289 -1.31 1.09 -2.98
CA PHE A 289 -2.12 1.89 -2.07
C PHE A 289 -1.20 2.68 -1.16
N THR A 290 -1.47 3.98 -1.03
CA THR A 290 -0.82 4.83 -0.04
C THR A 290 -1.86 5.20 1.02
N ASP A 291 -1.62 4.76 2.24
CA ASP A 291 -2.43 5.08 3.40
C ASP A 291 -1.60 5.85 4.41
N TYR A 292 -2.21 6.88 4.99
CA TYR A 292 -1.62 7.61 6.08
C TYR A 292 -2.16 7.07 7.39
N PRO A 293 -1.31 6.62 8.32
CA PRO A 293 -1.75 6.20 9.64
C PRO A 293 -2.58 7.31 10.29
N SER A 294 -3.63 6.94 10.98
CA SER A 294 -4.39 7.91 11.78
C SER A 294 -3.50 8.45 12.89
N GLY A 295 -3.59 9.73 13.20
CA GLY A 295 -3.04 10.29 14.43
C GLY A 295 -3.67 9.53 15.62
N VAL A 296 -2.88 9.32 16.66
CA VAL A 296 -3.35 8.74 17.92
C VAL A 296 -3.62 9.89 18.89
N GLU A 297 -4.83 9.91 19.46
CA GLU A 297 -5.17 10.87 20.51
C GLU A 297 -4.40 10.49 21.78
N GLU A 298 -3.32 11.22 22.08
CA GLU A 298 -2.41 10.93 23.20
C GLU A 298 -3.12 10.92 24.54
N ASP A 299 -4.12 11.77 24.71
CA ASP A 299 -4.98 11.84 25.91
C ASP A 299 -5.84 10.58 26.12
N ILE A 300 -6.08 9.79 25.07
CA ILE A 300 -6.77 8.50 25.12
C ILE A 300 -5.79 7.34 25.28
N ILE A 301 -4.69 7.35 24.50
CA ILE A 301 -3.81 6.19 24.42
C ILE A 301 -2.82 6.12 25.59
N LEU A 302 -2.22 7.24 25.99
CA LEU A 302 -1.22 7.25 27.07
C LEU A 302 -1.76 6.79 28.43
N PRO A 303 -2.99 7.21 28.88
CA PRO A 303 -3.58 6.64 30.08
C PRO A 303 -3.83 5.14 29.99
N ALA A 304 -4.17 4.63 28.80
CA ALA A 304 -4.39 3.21 28.61
C ALA A 304 -3.08 2.42 28.60
N ILE A 305 -2.01 2.96 28.02
CA ILE A 305 -0.66 2.40 28.09
C ILE A 305 -0.17 2.39 29.54
N ASN A 306 -0.28 3.51 30.26
CA ASN A 306 0.14 3.62 31.65
C ASN A 306 -0.58 2.62 32.56
N ARG A 307 -1.87 2.40 32.31
CA ARG A 307 -2.63 1.37 33.03
C ARG A 307 -2.11 -0.02 32.72
N LEU A 308 -1.87 -0.33 31.44
CA LEU A 308 -1.32 -1.62 31.02
C LEU A 308 0.04 -1.90 31.67
N ILE A 309 0.94 -0.91 31.72
CA ILE A 309 2.24 -1.01 32.38
C ILE A 309 2.09 -1.27 33.90
N ALA A 310 1.15 -0.61 34.54
CA ALA A 310 0.91 -0.77 35.98
C ALA A 310 0.32 -2.14 36.37
N GLU A 311 -0.40 -2.78 35.45
CA GLU A 311 -1.11 -4.04 35.69
C GLU A 311 -0.35 -5.26 35.13
N SER A 312 0.69 -5.07 34.29
CA SER A 312 1.44 -6.14 33.62
C SER A 312 2.90 -5.77 33.41
N ASP A 313 3.75 -6.79 33.25
CA ASP A 313 5.18 -6.62 32.96
C ASP A 313 5.39 -6.30 31.46
N ILE A 314 4.99 -5.07 31.08
CA ILE A 314 5.12 -4.53 29.72
C ILE A 314 5.84 -3.21 29.83
N GLU A 315 6.84 -3.01 28.99
CA GLU A 315 7.53 -1.73 28.86
C GLU A 315 6.97 -0.96 27.66
N TYR A 316 7.18 0.34 27.66
CA TYR A 316 6.72 1.25 26.62
C TYR A 316 7.83 2.18 26.19
N GLU A 317 7.91 2.41 24.89
CA GLU A 317 8.79 3.39 24.27
C GLU A 317 8.06 4.16 23.18
N LYS A 318 8.23 5.48 23.11
CA LYS A 318 7.78 6.29 21.98
C LYS A 318 8.92 6.35 20.96
N THR A 319 8.67 5.84 19.76
CA THR A 319 9.62 5.82 18.65
C THR A 319 9.16 6.76 17.54
N ASP A 320 10.01 6.99 16.54
CA ASP A 320 9.64 7.76 15.33
C ASP A 320 8.51 7.09 14.55
N SER A 321 8.36 5.77 14.66
CA SER A 321 7.29 5.01 14.02
C SER A 321 5.98 5.02 14.80
N GLY A 322 5.99 5.36 16.08
CA GLY A 322 4.80 5.38 16.93
C GLY A 322 5.01 4.91 18.37
N TYR A 323 4.03 4.19 18.91
CA TYR A 323 4.01 3.75 20.32
C TYR A 323 4.36 2.27 20.39
N MET A 324 5.54 1.92 20.89
CA MET A 324 6.03 0.55 20.98
C MET A 324 5.83 -0.01 22.40
N LEU A 325 5.19 -1.15 22.50
CA LEU A 325 5.05 -1.96 23.70
C LEU A 325 6.03 -3.12 23.62
N ILE A 326 6.86 -3.30 24.64
CA ILE A 326 7.82 -4.40 24.72
C ILE A 326 7.29 -5.40 25.74
N ILE A 327 6.94 -6.58 25.23
CA ILE A 327 6.38 -7.67 26.03
C ILE A 327 7.48 -8.70 26.22
N ARG A 328 8.08 -8.66 27.40
CA ARG A 328 9.11 -9.63 27.78
C ARG A 328 8.50 -10.89 28.32
N ASP A 329 9.23 -11.99 28.20
CA ASP A 329 8.88 -13.30 28.78
C ASP A 329 7.45 -13.73 28.49
N LEU A 330 6.94 -13.41 27.28
CA LEU A 330 5.70 -14.00 26.82
C LEU A 330 5.91 -15.52 26.78
N GLN A 331 5.14 -16.22 27.61
CA GLN A 331 5.41 -17.64 27.84
C GLN A 331 4.85 -18.49 26.70
N PHE A 332 5.72 -18.88 25.82
CA PHE A 332 5.46 -19.92 24.82
C PHE A 332 5.93 -21.28 25.33
N VAL A 333 5.28 -22.33 24.87
CA VAL A 333 5.78 -23.69 25.00
C VAL A 333 7.21 -23.74 24.42
N ALA A 334 8.13 -24.40 25.13
CA ALA A 334 9.54 -24.42 24.73
C ALA A 334 9.71 -24.83 23.25
N ASN A 335 10.45 -24.03 22.48
CA ASN A 335 10.69 -24.20 21.05
C ASN A 335 9.43 -24.28 20.17
N LYS A 336 8.31 -23.69 20.60
CA LYS A 336 7.08 -23.61 19.84
C LYS A 336 6.53 -22.18 19.82
N ALA A 337 5.62 -21.94 18.90
CA ALA A 337 4.83 -20.73 18.82
C ALA A 337 3.45 -20.86 19.51
N GLU A 338 3.35 -21.72 20.53
CA GLU A 338 2.14 -22.01 21.27
C GLU A 338 2.21 -21.33 22.64
N LEU A 339 1.24 -20.43 22.96
CA LEU A 339 1.19 -19.68 24.18
C LEU A 339 0.68 -20.54 25.36
N LEU A 340 1.24 -20.28 26.53
CA LEU A 340 0.72 -20.89 27.76
C LEU A 340 -0.61 -20.20 28.18
N PRO A 341 -1.51 -20.96 28.83
CA PRO A 341 -2.85 -20.45 29.21
C PRO A 341 -2.82 -19.22 30.13
N ASP A 342 -1.78 -19.06 30.93
CA ASP A 342 -1.62 -17.97 31.89
C ASP A 342 -1.44 -16.59 31.23
N GLU A 343 -1.02 -16.57 29.93
CA GLU A 343 -0.88 -15.34 29.15
C GLU A 343 -2.22 -14.70 28.70
N LYS A 344 -3.33 -15.41 28.89
CA LYS A 344 -4.64 -15.00 28.38
C LYS A 344 -5.06 -13.61 28.88
N ASN A 345 -4.88 -13.34 30.18
CA ASN A 345 -5.26 -12.06 30.78
C ASN A 345 -4.42 -10.90 30.23
N ARG A 346 -3.12 -11.13 30.02
CA ARG A 346 -2.20 -10.14 29.46
C ARG A 346 -2.57 -9.80 28.02
N LEU A 347 -2.93 -10.81 27.22
CA LEU A 347 -3.40 -10.62 25.84
C LEU A 347 -4.77 -9.91 25.79
N ASP A 348 -5.66 -10.16 26.74
CA ASP A 348 -6.96 -9.46 26.83
C ASP A 348 -6.79 -7.97 27.12
N GLN A 349 -5.81 -7.61 27.97
CA GLN A 349 -5.46 -6.21 28.25
C GLN A 349 -4.86 -5.52 27.03
N ILE A 350 -3.93 -6.19 26.34
CA ILE A 350 -3.32 -5.70 25.07
C ILE A 350 -4.41 -5.47 24.02
N ALA A 351 -5.28 -6.44 23.81
CA ALA A 351 -6.39 -6.31 22.87
C ALA A 351 -7.32 -5.14 23.20
N THR A 352 -7.57 -4.91 24.49
CA THR A 352 -8.38 -3.78 24.96
C THR A 352 -7.72 -2.43 24.64
N LEU A 353 -6.40 -2.34 24.76
CA LEU A 353 -5.63 -1.16 24.35
C LEU A 353 -5.71 -0.96 22.83
N LEU A 354 -5.42 -2.00 22.04
CA LEU A 354 -5.37 -1.92 20.58
C LEU A 354 -6.73 -1.59 19.94
N LYS A 355 -7.84 -1.97 20.56
CA LYS A 355 -9.19 -1.58 20.15
C LYS A 355 -9.48 -0.07 20.24
N LYS A 356 -8.64 0.70 20.95
CA LYS A 356 -8.76 2.16 21.00
C LYS A 356 -8.19 2.84 19.76
N VAL A 357 -7.42 2.11 18.95
CA VAL A 357 -6.74 2.59 17.74
C VAL A 357 -7.16 1.78 16.50
N PRO A 358 -8.47 1.70 16.18
CA PRO A 358 -8.99 0.76 15.17
C PRO A 358 -8.56 1.10 13.74
N LYS A 359 -8.02 2.30 13.51
CA LYS A 359 -7.58 2.77 12.19
C LYS A 359 -6.08 2.72 11.99
N ASN A 360 -5.31 2.39 13.04
CA ASN A 360 -3.86 2.32 12.97
C ASN A 360 -3.40 0.93 12.56
N GLN A 361 -2.34 0.86 11.78
CA GLN A 361 -1.62 -0.38 11.55
C GLN A 361 -0.78 -0.70 12.79
N ILE A 362 -0.59 -1.97 13.05
CA ILE A 362 0.11 -2.49 14.22
C ILE A 362 1.18 -3.45 13.74
N LEU A 363 2.44 -3.12 14.00
CA LEU A 363 3.56 -4.00 13.74
C LEU A 363 3.76 -4.92 14.94
N ILE A 364 3.79 -6.23 14.71
CA ILE A 364 4.13 -7.26 15.69
C ILE A 364 5.48 -7.86 15.29
N GLU A 365 6.53 -7.57 16.04
CA GLU A 365 7.88 -8.07 15.80
C GLU A 365 8.28 -9.08 16.88
N GLY A 366 8.55 -10.32 16.46
CA GLY A 366 9.03 -11.38 17.34
C GLY A 366 10.55 -11.43 17.40
N HIS A 367 11.09 -11.73 18.59
CA HIS A 367 12.54 -11.87 18.82
C HIS A 367 12.83 -13.15 19.58
N THR A 368 13.99 -13.74 19.31
CA THR A 368 14.56 -14.85 20.06
C THR A 368 15.87 -14.45 20.72
N ALA A 369 16.39 -15.31 21.60
CA ALA A 369 17.80 -15.27 21.96
C ALA A 369 18.61 -15.90 20.82
N ARG A 370 19.85 -15.44 20.63
CA ARG A 370 20.78 -16.01 19.65
C ARG A 370 21.48 -17.23 20.25
N VAL A 371 20.96 -18.42 20.01
CA VAL A 371 21.45 -19.68 20.60
C VAL A 371 21.51 -20.87 19.64
N GLY A 372 20.98 -20.73 18.41
CA GLY A 372 20.84 -21.79 17.42
C GLY A 372 21.18 -21.37 16.00
N ASP A 373 20.52 -22.01 15.04
CA ASP A 373 20.58 -21.63 13.64
C ASP A 373 19.76 -20.35 13.38
N GLU A 374 20.32 -19.42 12.63
CA GLU A 374 19.71 -18.10 12.40
C GLU A 374 18.39 -18.20 11.64
N SER A 375 18.27 -19.16 10.70
CA SER A 375 17.03 -19.36 9.95
C SER A 375 15.92 -19.94 10.82
N ASP A 376 16.25 -20.88 11.72
CA ASP A 376 15.28 -21.45 12.66
C ASP A 376 14.82 -20.42 13.69
N GLU A 377 15.74 -19.57 14.17
CA GLU A 377 15.44 -18.47 15.09
C GLU A 377 14.52 -17.42 14.42
N MET A 378 14.80 -17.10 13.15
CA MET A 378 13.98 -16.20 12.35
C MET A 378 12.57 -16.75 12.17
N GLN A 379 12.44 -18.01 11.74
CA GLN A 379 11.14 -18.66 11.57
C GLN A 379 10.36 -18.73 12.88
N LEU A 380 10.99 -19.17 13.97
CA LEU A 380 10.33 -19.25 15.28
C LEU A 380 9.82 -17.89 15.76
N SER A 381 10.60 -16.83 15.54
CA SER A 381 10.19 -15.47 15.92
C SER A 381 9.00 -14.99 15.11
N LEU A 382 8.96 -15.29 13.83
CA LEU A 382 7.83 -14.98 12.94
C LEU A 382 6.57 -15.77 13.34
N ASP A 383 6.69 -17.08 13.59
CA ASP A 383 5.57 -17.91 14.02
C ASP A 383 4.95 -17.40 15.33
N ARG A 384 5.79 -16.92 16.27
CA ARG A 384 5.33 -16.29 17.51
C ARG A 384 4.58 -14.98 17.24
N ALA A 385 5.07 -14.15 16.32
CA ALA A 385 4.36 -12.94 15.91
C ALA A 385 2.98 -13.27 15.31
N HIS A 386 2.90 -14.29 14.44
CA HIS A 386 1.63 -14.77 13.87
C HIS A 386 0.68 -15.28 14.95
N THR A 387 1.20 -15.99 15.96
CA THR A 387 0.38 -16.46 17.09
C THR A 387 -0.26 -15.29 17.83
N ILE A 388 0.48 -14.20 18.07
CA ILE A 388 -0.08 -12.98 18.68
C ILE A 388 -1.15 -12.36 17.80
N VAL A 389 -0.94 -12.26 16.47
CA VAL A 389 -1.96 -11.76 15.55
C VAL A 389 -3.24 -12.60 15.61
N ASN A 390 -3.11 -13.93 15.60
CA ASN A 390 -4.25 -14.82 15.71
C ASN A 390 -5.01 -14.61 17.05
N GLU A 391 -4.28 -14.46 18.15
CA GLU A 391 -4.86 -14.17 19.46
C GLU A 391 -5.58 -12.80 19.48
N MET A 392 -5.02 -11.77 18.85
CA MET A 392 -5.67 -10.46 18.73
C MET A 392 -6.92 -10.54 17.83
N THR A 393 -6.85 -11.30 16.74
CA THR A 393 -7.99 -11.51 15.82
C THR A 393 -9.12 -12.27 16.50
N ASN A 394 -8.81 -13.30 17.30
CA ASN A 394 -9.79 -14.03 18.10
C ASN A 394 -10.47 -13.12 19.15
N ARG A 395 -9.82 -12.01 19.54
CA ARG A 395 -10.36 -10.98 20.43
C ARG A 395 -11.11 -9.86 19.70
N GLY A 396 -11.28 -9.99 18.38
CA GLY A 396 -12.13 -9.11 17.55
C GLY A 396 -11.39 -7.92 16.93
N LEU A 397 -10.06 -7.93 16.84
CA LEU A 397 -9.32 -6.99 15.99
C LEU A 397 -9.31 -7.52 14.54
N SER A 398 -9.17 -6.62 13.56
CA SER A 398 -9.09 -7.02 12.15
C SER A 398 -7.69 -7.54 11.82
N ASN A 399 -7.59 -8.70 11.16
CA ASN A 399 -6.29 -9.21 10.69
C ASN A 399 -5.57 -8.21 9.77
N SER A 400 -6.30 -7.42 9.00
CA SER A 400 -5.72 -6.40 8.11
C SER A 400 -5.03 -5.23 8.83
N GLN A 401 -5.22 -5.09 10.15
CA GLN A 401 -4.49 -4.10 10.96
C GLN A 401 -3.05 -4.51 11.27
N PHE A 402 -2.71 -5.78 11.11
CA PHE A 402 -1.43 -6.29 11.57
C PHE A 402 -0.42 -6.44 10.45
N ILE A 403 0.82 -6.11 10.77
CA ILE A 403 2.03 -6.44 10.02
C ILE A 403 2.86 -7.32 10.94
N THR A 404 3.26 -8.50 10.50
CA THR A 404 4.08 -9.43 11.28
C THR A 404 5.51 -9.43 10.79
N LYS A 405 6.46 -9.57 11.72
CA LYS A 405 7.88 -9.66 11.44
C LYS A 405 8.55 -10.63 12.40
N GLY A 406 9.42 -11.48 11.87
CA GLY A 406 10.40 -12.23 12.63
C GLY A 406 11.75 -11.52 12.56
N SER A 407 12.43 -11.37 13.68
CA SER A 407 13.78 -10.82 13.77
C SER A 407 14.78 -11.77 14.39
N GLY A 408 14.34 -12.97 14.75
CA GLY A 408 15.24 -13.98 15.34
C GLY A 408 16.07 -13.39 16.48
N GLY A 409 17.34 -13.75 16.54
CA GLY A 409 18.33 -13.22 17.48
C GLY A 409 19.13 -12.02 16.97
N THR A 410 18.75 -11.37 15.85
CA THR A 410 19.54 -10.32 15.19
C THR A 410 19.53 -8.99 15.90
N LYS A 411 18.52 -8.72 16.75
CA LYS A 411 18.35 -7.48 17.51
C LYS A 411 18.36 -7.73 19.02
N PRO A 412 19.50 -8.07 19.64
CA PRO A 412 19.58 -8.31 21.06
C PRO A 412 19.44 -7.03 21.87
N LEU A 413 18.64 -7.05 22.95
CA LEU A 413 18.57 -5.98 23.98
C LEU A 413 19.59 -6.19 25.11
N ALA A 414 20.09 -7.42 25.26
CA ALA A 414 21.02 -7.81 26.30
C ALA A 414 21.99 -8.88 25.80
N ASP A 415 23.03 -9.14 26.59
CA ASP A 415 24.05 -10.13 26.27
C ASP A 415 23.44 -11.54 26.20
N ASN A 416 23.66 -12.25 25.08
CA ASN A 416 23.21 -13.62 24.87
C ASN A 416 24.01 -14.68 25.67
N ASP A 417 25.16 -14.34 26.24
CA ASP A 417 26.01 -15.28 27.01
C ASP A 417 25.37 -15.60 28.37
N THR A 418 24.54 -14.69 28.91
CA THR A 418 23.87 -14.87 30.19
C THR A 418 22.43 -15.39 30.05
N PRO A 419 21.93 -16.25 30.96
CA PRO A 419 20.55 -16.69 30.96
C PRO A 419 19.55 -15.52 31.06
N GLU A 420 19.86 -14.51 31.87
CA GLU A 420 19.07 -13.30 32.08
C GLU A 420 19.01 -12.46 30.81
N GLY A 421 20.13 -12.30 30.12
CA GLY A 421 20.19 -11.59 28.85
C GLY A 421 19.40 -12.31 27.75
N ARG A 422 19.51 -13.64 27.67
CA ARG A 422 18.68 -14.42 26.75
C ARG A 422 17.18 -14.32 27.07
N ALA A 423 16.80 -14.27 28.34
CA ALA A 423 15.41 -14.04 28.72
C ALA A 423 14.91 -12.67 28.23
N ARG A 424 15.72 -11.63 28.38
CA ARG A 424 15.39 -10.27 27.88
C ARG A 424 15.30 -10.20 26.37
N ASN A 425 16.07 -10.99 25.65
CA ASN A 425 16.06 -11.03 24.19
C ASN A 425 14.83 -11.77 23.62
N ARG A 426 14.28 -12.75 24.36
CA ARG A 426 13.01 -13.40 24.01
C ARG A 426 11.83 -12.50 24.34
N ARG A 427 11.39 -11.73 23.37
CA ARG A 427 10.32 -10.75 23.50
C ARG A 427 9.46 -10.65 22.26
N VAL A 428 8.32 -10.00 22.41
CA VAL A 428 7.50 -9.49 21.31
C VAL A 428 7.35 -7.99 21.46
N GLU A 429 7.59 -7.28 20.39
CA GLU A 429 7.35 -5.84 20.29
C GLU A 429 6.06 -5.60 19.50
N ILE A 430 5.18 -4.75 20.04
CA ILE A 430 3.92 -4.36 19.42
C ILE A 430 3.95 -2.86 19.21
N THR A 431 4.13 -2.41 17.97
CA THR A 431 4.19 -0.98 17.64
C THR A 431 2.87 -0.52 17.00
N ILE A 432 2.19 0.41 17.66
CA ILE A 432 1.07 1.15 17.10
C ILE A 432 1.66 2.21 16.18
N LEU A 433 1.57 2.00 14.86
CA LEU A 433 2.12 2.91 13.86
C LEU A 433 1.27 4.18 13.79
N THR A 434 1.91 5.34 13.88
CA THR A 434 1.21 6.63 13.92
C THR A 434 1.77 7.60 12.87
N ARG A 435 0.95 8.59 12.55
CA ARG A 435 1.37 9.77 11.82
C ARG A 435 2.23 10.64 12.76
N ASN A 436 3.35 11.15 12.28
CA ASN A 436 4.19 12.11 13.02
C ASN A 436 3.52 13.47 13.12
#